data_35cfea917f25f2cac0a83a37b72586b1
#
_entry.id   35cfea917f25f2cac0a83a37b72586b1
#
_cell.length_a   1.000
_cell.length_b   1.000
_cell.length_c   1.000
_cell.angle_alpha   90.00
_cell.angle_beta   90.00
_cell.angle_gamma   90.00
#
_symmetry.space_group_name_H-M   'P 1'
#
loop_
_entity.id
_entity.type
_entity.pdbx_description
1 polymer ?
#
loop_
_entity_poly.entity_id
_entity_poly.type
_entity_poly.pdbx_seq_one_letter_code
_entity_poly.pdbx_strand_id
1 'polypeptide(L)'
;MEKIASFTIDHIKLEPGVYVSRKDTVGSEVITTFDLRMTSPNDEPVMNTAEVHTIEHLGATFLRNHPLYKDKTIYFGPMGCRTGFYLLLAGNYTSKDIVGLIIEMFEFIRDFHDEVPGASPKDCGNYLDMNLGMAKYLAVKYLKVLTHIDEFPESRLVYPE
;
A
#
# COMPACT_ATOMS: atom_id res chain seq x y z
N MET A 1 25.11 -3.31 15.94
CA MET A 1 24.36 -3.37 14.67
C MET A 1 23.53 -2.09 14.61
N GLU A 2 23.64 -1.33 13.53
CA GLU A 2 22.89 -0.08 13.36
C GLU A 2 21.42 -0.39 13.04
N LYS A 3 20.49 0.50 13.48
CA LYS A 3 19.07 0.37 13.13
C LYS A 3 18.88 0.69 11.65
N ILE A 4 18.08 -0.09 10.97
CA ILE A 4 17.66 0.18 9.61
C ILE A 4 16.59 1.30 9.58
N ALA A 5 16.44 2.00 8.46
CA ALA A 5 15.56 3.17 8.35
C ALA A 5 14.12 2.91 8.83
N SER A 6 13.55 1.74 8.51
CA SER A 6 12.19 1.39 8.95
C SER A 6 12.02 1.22 10.46
N PHE A 7 13.11 1.05 11.22
CA PHE A 7 13.07 0.93 12.68
C PHE A 7 13.33 2.28 13.39
N THR A 8 13.54 3.36 12.65
CA THR A 8 13.73 4.71 13.22
C THR A 8 12.45 5.52 13.29
N ILE A 9 11.37 5.05 12.65
CA ILE A 9 10.07 5.70 12.63
C ILE A 9 9.36 5.45 13.97
N ASP A 10 8.74 6.47 14.54
CA ASP A 10 7.92 6.34 15.75
C ASP A 10 6.57 5.68 15.40
N HIS A 11 6.49 4.36 15.57
CA HIS A 11 5.27 3.59 15.28
C HIS A 11 4.13 3.81 16.29
N ILE A 12 4.38 4.49 17.39
CA ILE A 12 3.33 4.86 18.37
C ILE A 12 2.55 6.07 17.88
N LYS A 13 3.23 6.99 17.19
CA LYS A 13 2.61 8.20 16.62
C LYS A 13 2.15 8.03 15.17
N LEU A 14 2.53 6.94 14.51
CA LEU A 14 2.26 6.73 13.10
C LEU A 14 0.78 6.46 12.85
N GLU A 15 0.15 7.33 12.05
CA GLU A 15 -1.25 7.22 11.64
C GLU A 15 -1.40 6.55 10.26
N PRO A 16 -2.61 6.07 9.92
CA PRO A 16 -2.91 5.68 8.54
C PRO A 16 -2.69 6.85 7.58
N GLY A 17 -2.01 6.58 6.47
CA GLY A 17 -1.62 7.62 5.51
C GLY A 17 -0.80 7.08 4.35
N VAL A 18 -0.14 7.97 3.63
CA VAL A 18 0.75 7.68 2.52
C VAL A 18 2.08 8.39 2.74
N TYR A 19 3.15 7.64 2.89
CA TYR A 19 4.45 8.18 3.26
C TYR A 19 5.53 7.79 2.26
N VAL A 20 6.47 8.68 2.00
CA VAL A 20 7.73 8.30 1.38
C VAL A 20 8.58 7.61 2.45
N SER A 21 8.77 6.30 2.31
CA SER A 21 9.59 5.52 3.22
C SER A 21 11.07 5.78 3.00
N ARG A 22 11.50 5.72 1.75
CA ARG A 22 12.87 6.06 1.35
C ARG A 22 12.98 6.28 -0.15
N LYS A 23 14.09 6.86 -0.57
CA LYS A 23 14.50 6.99 -1.97
C LYS A 23 15.86 6.34 -2.15
N ASP A 24 15.95 5.46 -3.13
CA ASP A 24 17.19 4.77 -3.48
C ASP A 24 17.65 5.24 -4.87
N THR A 25 18.96 5.45 -5.03
CA THR A 25 19.55 5.76 -6.32
C THR A 25 20.24 4.51 -6.85
N VAL A 26 19.88 4.09 -8.04
CA VAL A 26 20.47 2.95 -8.74
C VAL A 26 20.98 3.44 -10.11
N GLY A 27 22.29 3.61 -10.24
CA GLY A 27 22.86 4.30 -11.41
C GLY A 27 22.41 5.75 -11.46
N SER A 28 21.77 6.17 -12.56
CA SER A 28 21.17 7.50 -12.73
C SER A 28 19.71 7.58 -12.31
N GLU A 29 19.10 6.43 -11.97
CA GLU A 29 17.66 6.33 -11.70
C GLU A 29 17.35 6.42 -10.20
N VAL A 30 16.20 6.96 -9.89
CA VAL A 30 15.67 7.00 -8.51
C VAL A 30 14.51 6.04 -8.39
N ILE A 31 14.48 5.30 -7.28
CA ILE A 31 13.36 4.46 -6.89
C ILE A 31 12.77 5.04 -5.61
N THR A 32 11.47 5.36 -5.64
CA THR A 32 10.75 5.81 -4.45
C THR A 32 9.97 4.66 -3.86
N THR A 33 10.21 4.36 -2.59
CA THR A 33 9.44 3.39 -1.80
C THR A 33 8.41 4.14 -0.97
N PHE A 34 7.14 3.79 -1.16
CA PHE A 34 6.02 4.34 -0.38
C PHE A 34 5.55 3.33 0.66
N ASP A 35 5.23 3.86 1.82
CA ASP A 35 4.51 3.18 2.89
C ASP A 35 3.03 3.58 2.79
N LEU A 36 2.20 2.63 2.40
CA LEU A 36 0.74 2.77 2.35
C LEU A 36 0.18 2.23 3.66
N ARG A 37 0.17 3.08 4.70
CA ARG A 37 -0.25 2.67 6.04
C ARG A 37 -1.76 2.68 6.15
N MET A 38 -2.35 1.50 6.34
CA MET A 38 -3.81 1.32 6.35
C MET A 38 -4.39 1.26 7.76
N THR A 39 -3.60 0.85 8.75
CA THR A 39 -4.03 0.73 10.15
C THR A 39 -3.04 1.45 11.07
N SER A 40 -3.55 1.97 12.20
CA SER A 40 -2.71 2.56 13.24
C SER A 40 -1.89 1.47 13.93
N PRO A 41 -0.55 1.50 13.81
CA PRO A 41 0.29 0.46 14.42
C PRO A 41 0.13 0.42 15.94
N ASN A 42 0.02 -0.79 16.50
CA ASN A 42 -0.10 -1.05 17.94
C ASN A 42 -1.34 -0.45 18.63
N ASP A 43 -2.25 0.18 17.89
CA ASP A 43 -3.46 0.81 18.42
C ASP A 43 -4.73 0.08 17.96
N GLU A 44 -4.81 -0.33 16.71
CA GLU A 44 -5.92 -1.09 16.17
C GLU A 44 -5.51 -2.51 15.73
N PRO A 45 -6.46 -3.44 15.58
CA PRO A 45 -6.16 -4.80 15.10
C PRO A 45 -5.51 -4.79 13.72
N VAL A 46 -4.51 -5.64 13.53
CA VAL A 46 -3.87 -5.82 12.23
C VAL A 46 -4.81 -6.53 11.24
N MET A 47 -4.58 -6.34 9.95
CA MET A 47 -5.29 -7.07 8.90
C MET A 47 -4.93 -8.57 8.96
N ASN A 48 -5.89 -9.45 8.63
CA ASN A 48 -5.60 -10.88 8.52
C ASN A 48 -4.97 -11.22 7.17
N THR A 49 -4.40 -12.42 7.07
CA THR A 49 -3.63 -12.85 5.90
C THR A 49 -4.46 -12.89 4.62
N ALA A 50 -5.70 -13.35 4.69
CA ALA A 50 -6.56 -13.54 3.52
C ALA A 50 -6.94 -12.20 2.84
N GLU A 51 -7.34 -11.19 3.61
CA GLU A 51 -7.64 -9.87 3.06
C GLU A 51 -6.39 -9.14 2.57
N VAL A 52 -5.27 -9.27 3.27
CA VAL A 52 -3.97 -8.74 2.84
C VAL A 52 -3.55 -9.34 1.50
N HIS A 53 -3.64 -10.65 1.37
CA HIS A 53 -3.32 -11.38 0.14
C HIS A 53 -4.26 -10.98 -1.03
N THR A 54 -5.54 -10.80 -0.74
CA THR A 54 -6.52 -10.32 -1.73
C THR A 54 -6.19 -8.90 -2.22
N ILE A 55 -5.88 -7.98 -1.31
CA ILE A 55 -5.47 -6.61 -1.65
C ILE A 55 -4.18 -6.62 -2.48
N GLU A 56 -3.22 -7.49 -2.14
CA GLU A 56 -1.98 -7.65 -2.92
C GLU A 56 -2.28 -8.02 -4.38
N HIS A 57 -3.09 -9.05 -4.62
CA HIS A 57 -3.45 -9.49 -5.96
C HIS A 57 -4.19 -8.41 -6.75
N LEU A 58 -5.18 -7.76 -6.15
CA LEU A 58 -5.97 -6.72 -6.80
C LEU A 58 -5.14 -5.46 -7.06
N GLY A 59 -4.36 -5.01 -6.08
CA GLY A 59 -3.51 -3.83 -6.22
C GLY A 59 -2.40 -4.02 -7.26
N ALA A 60 -1.74 -5.19 -7.25
CA ALA A 60 -0.73 -5.51 -8.24
C ALA A 60 -1.33 -5.57 -9.66
N THR A 61 -2.50 -6.16 -9.81
CA THR A 61 -3.23 -6.22 -11.08
C THR A 61 -3.59 -4.82 -11.57
N PHE A 62 -4.13 -3.97 -10.71
CA PHE A 62 -4.46 -2.59 -11.02
C PHE A 62 -3.23 -1.80 -11.50
N LEU A 63 -2.16 -1.81 -10.70
CA LEU A 63 -0.94 -1.04 -10.99
C LEU A 63 -0.27 -1.44 -12.29
N ARG A 64 -0.16 -2.76 -12.55
CA ARG A 64 0.49 -3.27 -13.77
C ARG A 64 -0.37 -3.18 -15.04
N ASN A 65 -1.62 -2.77 -14.90
CA ASN A 65 -2.52 -2.43 -16.01
C ASN A 65 -2.80 -0.92 -16.10
N HIS A 66 -2.28 -0.12 -15.17
CA HIS A 66 -2.52 1.32 -15.15
C HIS A 66 -1.80 2.02 -16.32
N PRO A 67 -2.49 2.88 -17.09
CA PRO A 67 -1.91 3.48 -18.32
C PRO A 67 -0.63 4.28 -18.09
N LEU A 68 -0.49 4.93 -16.91
CA LEU A 68 0.66 5.79 -16.60
C LEU A 68 1.73 5.10 -15.71
N TYR A 69 1.35 4.08 -14.93
CA TYR A 69 2.23 3.52 -13.90
C TYR A 69 2.64 2.07 -14.14
N LYS A 70 2.09 1.37 -15.14
CA LYS A 70 2.42 -0.04 -15.43
C LYS A 70 3.93 -0.28 -15.59
N ASP A 71 4.60 0.62 -16.33
CA ASP A 71 6.04 0.50 -16.62
C ASP A 71 6.93 1.11 -15.51
N LYS A 72 6.33 1.77 -14.52
CA LYS A 72 7.01 2.37 -13.38
C LYS A 72 6.87 1.53 -12.11
N THR A 73 5.92 0.62 -12.06
CA THR A 73 5.67 -0.24 -10.90
C THR A 73 6.74 -1.33 -10.80
N ILE A 74 7.54 -1.25 -9.75
CA ILE A 74 8.59 -2.24 -9.45
C ILE A 74 8.03 -3.33 -8.56
N TYR A 75 7.35 -2.96 -7.47
CA TYR A 75 6.80 -3.90 -6.50
C TYR A 75 5.61 -3.29 -5.75
N PHE A 76 4.64 -4.12 -5.46
CA PHE A 76 3.56 -3.85 -4.51
C PHE A 76 3.35 -5.10 -3.66
N GLY A 77 3.37 -4.97 -2.35
CA GLY A 77 3.19 -6.10 -1.46
C GLY A 77 3.05 -5.71 0.00
N PRO A 78 2.53 -6.62 0.85
CA PRO A 78 2.24 -6.34 2.24
C PRO A 78 3.50 -6.24 3.10
N MET A 79 3.37 -5.46 4.17
CA MET A 79 4.33 -5.47 5.27
C MET A 79 4.12 -6.70 6.15
N GLY A 80 5.20 -7.27 6.68
CA GLY A 80 5.14 -8.41 7.60
C GLY A 80 4.33 -8.15 8.87
N CYS A 81 4.23 -6.89 9.32
CA CYS A 81 3.39 -6.49 10.46
C CYS A 81 1.90 -6.41 10.14
N ARG A 82 1.51 -6.51 8.88
CA ARG A 82 0.11 -6.49 8.40
C ARG A 82 -0.66 -5.22 8.74
N THR A 83 0.04 -4.08 8.75
CA THR A 83 -0.57 -2.75 8.99
C THR A 83 -0.63 -1.90 7.72
N GLY A 84 -0.06 -2.38 6.63
CA GLY A 84 -0.04 -1.67 5.35
C GLY A 84 0.76 -2.42 4.28
N PHE A 85 1.05 -1.69 3.22
CA PHE A 85 1.73 -2.20 2.02
C PHE A 85 2.91 -1.30 1.66
N TYR A 86 3.92 -1.88 1.00
CA TYR A 86 4.93 -1.11 0.28
C TYR A 86 4.60 -1.06 -1.21
N LEU A 87 4.76 0.14 -1.78
CA LEU A 87 4.75 0.38 -3.21
C LEU A 87 6.09 0.99 -3.62
N LEU A 88 6.78 0.35 -4.57
CA LEU A 88 8.01 0.84 -5.18
C LEU A 88 7.73 1.29 -6.59
N LEU A 89 8.04 2.57 -6.88
CA LEU A 89 7.93 3.15 -8.22
C LEU A 89 9.29 3.65 -8.70
N ALA A 90 9.58 3.39 -9.97
CA ALA A 90 10.68 4.04 -10.66
C ALA A 90 10.34 5.52 -10.88
N GLY A 91 11.14 6.40 -10.33
CA GLY A 91 10.99 7.84 -10.39
C GLY A 91 11.15 8.51 -9.02
N ASN A 92 11.28 9.83 -9.06
CA ASN A 92 11.43 10.66 -7.86
C ASN A 92 10.10 11.33 -7.54
N TYR A 93 9.38 10.78 -6.57
CA TYR A 93 8.04 11.22 -6.18
C TYR A 93 7.98 11.73 -4.75
N THR A 94 6.99 12.58 -4.47
CA THR A 94 6.53 12.91 -3.12
C THR A 94 5.30 12.06 -2.76
N SER A 95 4.91 12.07 -1.49
CA SER A 95 3.68 11.39 -1.05
C SER A 95 2.45 11.93 -1.79
N LYS A 96 2.36 13.25 -2.00
CA LYS A 96 1.24 13.89 -2.69
C LYS A 96 1.09 13.46 -4.15
N ASP A 97 2.20 13.19 -4.82
CA ASP A 97 2.19 12.84 -6.25
C ASP A 97 1.41 11.55 -6.53
N ILE A 98 1.31 10.65 -5.56
CA ILE A 98 0.68 9.34 -5.74
C ILE A 98 -0.66 9.16 -5.02
N VAL A 99 -1.10 10.13 -4.22
CA VAL A 99 -2.39 10.02 -3.49
C VAL A 99 -3.54 9.70 -4.44
N GLY A 100 -3.61 10.38 -5.60
CA GLY A 100 -4.62 10.10 -6.63
C GLY A 100 -4.57 8.67 -7.14
N LEU A 101 -3.39 8.15 -7.44
CA LEU A 101 -3.19 6.75 -7.85
C LEU A 101 -3.67 5.76 -6.79
N ILE A 102 -3.38 6.04 -5.52
CA ILE A 102 -3.78 5.15 -4.41
C ILE A 102 -5.29 5.19 -4.21
N ILE A 103 -5.92 6.37 -4.35
CA ILE A 103 -7.39 6.48 -4.32
C ILE A 103 -7.99 5.62 -5.45
N GLU A 104 -7.54 5.77 -6.70
CA GLU A 104 -8.02 4.97 -7.83
C GLU A 104 -7.86 3.47 -7.59
N MET A 105 -6.71 3.04 -7.05
CA MET A 105 -6.46 1.63 -6.74
C MET A 105 -7.43 1.09 -5.68
N PHE A 106 -7.68 1.82 -4.60
CA PHE A 106 -8.58 1.37 -3.55
C PHE A 106 -10.06 1.52 -3.94
N GLU A 107 -10.42 2.43 -4.83
CA GLU A 107 -11.73 2.45 -5.48
C GLU A 107 -11.95 1.22 -6.35
N PHE A 108 -10.95 0.84 -7.14
CA PHE A 108 -10.97 -0.40 -7.91
C PHE A 108 -11.18 -1.63 -7.00
N ILE A 109 -10.49 -1.72 -5.87
CA ILE A 109 -10.66 -2.82 -4.90
C ILE A 109 -12.06 -2.79 -4.28
N ARG A 110 -12.55 -1.62 -3.85
CA ARG A 110 -13.90 -1.43 -3.28
C ARG A 110 -14.99 -1.94 -4.23
N ASP A 111 -14.85 -1.63 -5.51
CA ASP A 111 -15.88 -1.87 -6.52
C ASP A 111 -15.71 -3.23 -7.23
N PHE A 112 -14.65 -3.98 -6.90
CA PHE A 112 -14.36 -5.28 -7.49
C PHE A 112 -15.41 -6.33 -7.09
N HIS A 113 -15.89 -7.12 -8.08
CA HIS A 113 -16.98 -8.09 -7.88
C HIS A 113 -16.81 -9.41 -8.66
N ASP A 114 -15.64 -9.61 -9.28
CA ASP A 114 -15.31 -10.84 -10.00
C ASP A 114 -14.41 -11.77 -9.17
N GLU A 115 -13.94 -12.84 -9.75
CA GLU A 115 -12.91 -13.69 -9.17
C GLU A 115 -11.59 -12.94 -9.01
N VAL A 116 -10.95 -13.10 -7.87
CA VAL A 116 -9.66 -12.43 -7.60
C VAL A 116 -8.63 -12.90 -8.62
N PRO A 117 -7.99 -11.99 -9.36
CA PRO A 117 -6.99 -12.36 -10.36
C PRO A 117 -5.87 -13.20 -9.77
N GLY A 118 -5.49 -14.27 -10.45
CA GLY A 118 -4.43 -15.18 -10.02
C GLY A 118 -4.78 -16.08 -8.83
N ALA A 119 -6.03 -16.09 -8.35
CA ALA A 119 -6.47 -16.97 -7.26
C ALA A 119 -6.75 -18.38 -7.77
N SER A 120 -5.75 -19.02 -8.35
CA SER A 120 -5.81 -20.39 -8.84
C SER A 120 -4.59 -21.20 -8.37
N PRO A 121 -4.68 -22.52 -8.27
CA PRO A 121 -3.55 -23.34 -7.81
C PRO A 121 -2.35 -23.30 -8.78
N LYS A 122 -2.56 -22.90 -10.01
CA LYS A 122 -1.51 -22.75 -11.02
C LYS A 122 -0.77 -21.41 -10.87
N ASP A 123 -1.49 -20.36 -10.45
CA ASP A 123 -0.99 -18.99 -10.51
C ASP A 123 -0.52 -18.47 -9.13
N CYS A 124 -0.98 -19.10 -8.05
CA CYS A 124 -0.68 -18.67 -6.67
C CYS A 124 -0.32 -19.86 -5.77
N GLY A 125 0.72 -19.69 -4.96
CA GLY A 125 1.17 -20.72 -4.03
C GLY A 125 0.23 -20.97 -2.85
N ASN A 126 -0.75 -20.08 -2.60
CA ASN A 126 -1.75 -20.21 -1.54
C ASN A 126 -3.09 -19.59 -1.96
N TYR A 127 -3.63 -20.05 -3.07
CA TYR A 127 -4.78 -19.46 -3.74
C TYR A 127 -6.09 -19.48 -2.94
N LEU A 128 -6.21 -20.34 -1.93
CA LEU A 128 -7.39 -20.42 -1.06
C LEU A 128 -7.40 -19.35 0.06
N ASP A 129 -6.26 -18.73 0.35
CA ASP A 129 -6.14 -17.70 1.38
C ASP A 129 -6.55 -16.32 0.83
N MET A 130 -7.82 -16.19 0.48
CA MET A 130 -8.43 -14.98 -0.08
C MET A 130 -9.69 -14.61 0.68
N ASN A 131 -9.93 -13.31 0.87
CA ASN A 131 -11.16 -12.77 1.45
C ASN A 131 -11.51 -11.44 0.78
N LEU A 132 -12.25 -11.51 -0.32
CA LEU A 132 -12.66 -10.33 -1.09
C LEU A 132 -13.56 -9.39 -0.28
N GLY A 133 -14.50 -9.95 0.50
CA GLY A 133 -15.42 -9.15 1.32
C GLY A 133 -14.68 -8.26 2.32
N MET A 134 -13.70 -8.82 3.03
CA MET A 134 -12.87 -8.06 3.97
C MET A 134 -11.90 -7.11 3.26
N ALA A 135 -11.33 -7.49 2.12
CA ALA A 135 -10.50 -6.59 1.31
C ALA A 135 -11.29 -5.33 0.89
N LYS A 136 -12.54 -5.49 0.45
CA LYS A 136 -13.44 -4.38 0.10
C LYS A 136 -13.77 -3.50 1.31
N TYR A 137 -14.04 -4.10 2.46
CA TYR A 137 -14.28 -3.36 3.71
C TYR A 137 -13.07 -2.50 4.10
N LEU A 138 -11.86 -3.08 4.03
CA LEU A 138 -10.61 -2.38 4.32
C LEU A 138 -10.32 -1.27 3.29
N ALA A 139 -10.66 -1.50 2.03
CA ALA A 139 -10.56 -0.47 0.99
C ALA A 139 -11.46 0.73 1.31
N VAL A 140 -12.71 0.51 1.69
CA VAL A 140 -13.63 1.58 2.13
C VAL A 140 -13.07 2.33 3.33
N LYS A 141 -12.53 1.61 4.33
CA LYS A 141 -11.92 2.22 5.50
C LYS A 141 -10.73 3.12 5.13
N TYR A 142 -9.83 2.62 4.29
CA TYR A 142 -8.65 3.38 3.87
C TYR A 142 -9.00 4.57 2.97
N LEU A 143 -10.00 4.43 2.09
CA LEU A 143 -10.51 5.54 1.26
C LEU A 143 -11.00 6.72 2.10
N LYS A 144 -11.58 6.49 3.28
CA LYS A 144 -11.96 7.58 4.20
C LYS A 144 -10.76 8.38 4.68
N VAL A 145 -9.61 7.74 4.87
CA VAL A 145 -8.35 8.42 5.18
C VAL A 145 -7.84 9.18 3.96
N LEU A 146 -7.75 8.51 2.81
CA LEU A 146 -7.16 9.05 1.59
C LEU A 146 -7.90 10.27 1.04
N THR A 147 -9.24 10.26 1.07
CA THR A 147 -10.07 11.36 0.56
C THR A 147 -10.03 12.61 1.43
N HIS A 148 -9.56 12.52 2.67
CA HIS A 148 -9.40 13.64 3.61
C HIS A 148 -7.93 13.88 3.98
N ILE A 149 -6.99 13.28 3.24
CA ILE A 149 -5.58 13.30 3.62
C ILE A 149 -4.97 14.71 3.60
N ASP A 150 -5.47 15.58 2.71
CA ASP A 150 -5.03 16.97 2.61
C ASP A 150 -5.45 17.85 3.80
N GLU A 151 -6.36 17.37 4.64
CA GLU A 151 -6.73 18.05 5.89
C GLU A 151 -5.67 17.83 6.99
N PHE A 152 -4.87 16.77 6.88
CA PHE A 152 -3.86 16.36 7.86
C PHE A 152 -2.51 16.01 7.21
N PRO A 153 -1.93 16.91 6.39
CA PRO A 153 -0.75 16.56 5.59
C PRO A 153 0.48 16.24 6.44
N GLU A 154 0.62 16.87 7.60
CA GLU A 154 1.78 16.68 8.48
C GLU A 154 1.79 15.33 9.20
N SER A 155 0.62 14.79 9.52
CA SER A 155 0.50 13.50 10.21
C SER A 155 0.25 12.30 9.29
N ARG A 156 -0.16 12.54 8.03
CA ARG A 156 -0.58 11.48 7.10
C ARG A 156 0.23 11.39 5.81
N LEU A 157 1.10 12.36 5.54
CA LEU A 157 1.97 12.40 4.36
C LEU A 157 3.46 12.48 4.70
N VAL A 158 3.79 12.75 5.97
CA VAL A 158 5.16 12.83 6.49
C VAL A 158 5.26 11.96 7.73
N TYR A 159 6.34 11.19 7.84
CA TYR A 159 6.55 10.36 9.03
C TYR A 159 6.68 11.21 10.29
N PRO A 160 6.10 10.75 11.42
CA PRO A 160 6.29 11.39 12.71
C PRO A 160 7.74 11.26 13.16
N GLU A 161 8.28 12.34 13.71
CA GLU A 161 9.60 12.39 14.34
C GLU A 161 9.56 11.92 15.81
#